data_016f3be6733fdff3f9eb7f56c4e1c7be
#
_entry.id   016f3be6733fdff3f9eb7f56c4e1c7be
#
_cell.length_a   1.000
_cell.length_b   1.000
_cell.length_c   1.000
_cell.angle_alpha   90.00
_cell.angle_beta   90.00
_cell.angle_gamma   90.00
#
_symmetry.space_group_name_H-M   'P 1'
#
loop_
_entity.id
_entity.type
_entity.pdbx_description
1 polymer ?
#
loop_
_entity_poly.entity_id
_entity_poly.type
_entity_poly.pdbx_seq_one_letter_code
_entity_poly.pdbx_strand_id
1 'polypeptide(L)' 'MIPPFDILRVEADGHPRWVEASGTLEDAKARIAELMKNRPCEYLIISQRTGNKFHVRPEQDSDPAARNGLRN' A
#
# COMPACT_ATOMS: atom_id res chain seq x y z
N MET A 1 4.97 -17.60 -13.99
CA MET A 1 3.71 -16.81 -13.96
C MET A 1 3.93 -15.52 -13.20
N ILE A 2 3.45 -14.44 -13.74
CA ILE A 2 3.64 -13.13 -13.12
C ILE A 2 2.56 -12.90 -12.08
N PRO A 3 2.94 -12.58 -10.83
CA PRO A 3 1.93 -12.27 -9.82
C PRO A 3 1.06 -11.09 -10.25
N PRO A 4 -0.24 -11.15 -9.96
CA PRO A 4 -1.17 -10.15 -10.49
C PRO A 4 -1.17 -8.81 -9.76
N PHE A 5 -0.53 -8.70 -8.61
CA PHE A 5 -0.55 -7.45 -7.86
C PHE A 5 0.85 -6.89 -7.72
N ASP A 6 1.05 -5.69 -8.24
CA ASP A 6 2.31 -4.98 -8.11
C ASP A 6 2.26 -4.07 -6.90
N ILE A 7 3.35 -4.05 -6.14
CA ILE A 7 3.50 -3.14 -5.00
C ILE A 7 4.53 -2.09 -5.39
N LEU A 8 4.12 -0.84 -5.29
CA LEU A 8 4.99 0.29 -5.58
C LEU A 8 5.09 1.19 -4.37
N ARG A 9 6.22 1.84 -4.22
CA ARG A 9 6.43 2.83 -3.18
C ARG A 9 6.47 4.19 -3.82
N VAL A 10 5.71 5.13 -3.28
CA VAL A 10 5.71 6.49 -3.80
C VAL A 10 6.85 7.24 -3.12
N GLU A 11 7.83 7.65 -3.90
CA GLU A 11 8.99 8.34 -3.40
C GLU A 11 8.67 9.78 -3.04
N ALA A 12 9.64 10.43 -2.40
CA ALA A 12 9.43 11.81 -1.95
C ALA A 12 9.12 12.77 -3.10
N ASP A 13 9.62 12.45 -4.29
CA ASP A 13 9.36 13.29 -5.46
C ASP A 13 8.01 13.00 -6.11
N GLY A 14 7.24 12.08 -5.53
CA GLY A 14 5.92 11.75 -6.05
C GLY A 14 5.90 10.65 -7.08
N HIS A 15 7.05 10.12 -7.46
CA HIS A 15 7.10 9.07 -8.47
C HIS A 15 7.01 7.70 -7.81
N PRO A 16 6.19 6.81 -8.36
CA PRO A 16 6.11 5.45 -7.83
C PRO A 16 7.31 4.63 -8.29
N ARG A 17 7.79 3.79 -7.39
CA ARG A 17 8.90 2.89 -7.68
C ARG A 17 8.47 1.47 -7.34
N TRP A 18 8.64 0.57 -8.28
CA TRP A 18 8.26 -0.83 -8.07
C TRP A 18 9.09 -1.45 -6.97
N VAL A 19 8.42 -2.17 -6.07
CA VAL A 19 9.09 -2.84 -4.94
C VAL A 19 9.06 -4.35 -5.14
N GLU A 20 7.87 -4.90 -5.26
CA GLU A 20 7.72 -6.33 -5.45
C GLU A 20 6.31 -6.62 -5.91
N ALA A 21 6.02 -7.89 -6.17
CA ALA A 21 4.69 -8.30 -6.61
C ALA A 21 4.19 -9.39 -5.69
N SER A 22 2.86 -9.50 -5.59
CA SER A 22 2.21 -10.48 -4.73
C SER A 22 1.13 -11.22 -5.49
N GLY A 23 0.82 -12.42 -5.01
CA GLY A 23 -0.18 -13.25 -5.67
C GLY A 23 -1.62 -12.87 -5.32
N THR A 24 -1.83 -12.27 -4.16
CA THR A 24 -3.16 -11.86 -3.74
C THR A 24 -3.12 -10.46 -3.18
N LEU A 25 -4.30 -9.83 -3.14
CA LEU A 25 -4.41 -8.50 -2.56
C LEU A 25 -4.10 -8.53 -1.07
N GLU A 26 -4.54 -9.58 -0.40
CA GLU A 26 -4.30 -9.70 1.04
C GLU A 26 -2.82 -9.81 1.34
N ASP A 27 -2.11 -10.60 0.54
CA ASP A 27 -0.67 -10.71 0.71
C ASP A 27 0.02 -9.37 0.44
N ALA A 28 -0.45 -8.65 -0.56
CA ALA A 28 0.11 -7.35 -0.86
C ALA A 28 -0.06 -6.39 0.31
N LYS A 29 -1.25 -6.37 0.90
CA LYS A 29 -1.50 -5.50 2.04
C LYS A 29 -0.66 -5.89 3.25
N ALA A 30 -0.53 -7.19 3.50
CA ALA A 30 0.28 -7.67 4.60
C ALA A 30 1.74 -7.29 4.40
N ARG A 31 2.21 -7.41 3.17
CA ARG A 31 3.58 -7.05 2.86
C ARG A 31 3.83 -5.56 3.06
N ILE A 32 2.85 -4.75 2.66
CA ILE A 32 2.97 -3.31 2.84
C ILE A 32 3.03 -2.96 4.32
N ALA A 33 2.26 -3.66 5.15
CA ALA A 33 2.31 -3.42 6.58
C ALA A 33 3.72 -3.66 7.13
N GLU A 34 4.39 -4.69 6.61
CA GLU A 34 5.77 -4.96 6.99
C GLU A 34 6.70 -3.85 6.52
N LEU A 35 6.53 -3.47 5.26
CA LEU A 35 7.38 -2.43 4.69
C LEU A 35 7.19 -1.10 5.39
N MET A 36 5.96 -0.82 5.79
CA MET A 36 5.61 0.43 6.45
C MET A 36 6.33 0.59 7.80
N LYS A 37 6.60 -0.53 8.47
CA LYS A 37 7.32 -0.48 9.73
C LYS A 37 8.74 0.05 9.55
N ASN A 38 9.35 -0.33 8.44
CA ASN A 38 10.73 0.06 8.17
C ASN A 38 10.79 1.40 7.45
N ARG A 39 9.80 1.67 6.63
CA ARG A 39 9.82 2.86 5.80
C ARG A 39 8.41 3.39 5.64
N PRO A 40 7.95 4.20 6.59
CA PRO A 40 6.59 4.75 6.51
C PRO A 40 6.50 5.76 5.38
N CYS A 41 5.74 5.41 4.37
CA CYS A 41 5.49 6.28 3.24
C CYS A 41 4.28 5.74 2.50
N GLU A 42 3.89 6.41 1.44
CA GLU A 42 2.74 5.96 0.67
C GLU A 42 3.14 4.79 -0.21
N TYR A 43 2.27 3.78 -0.25
CA TYR A 43 2.44 2.63 -1.12
C TYR A 43 1.25 2.52 -2.03
N LEU A 44 1.43 1.82 -3.12
CA LEU A 44 0.41 1.67 -4.15
C LEU A 44 0.38 0.21 -4.57
N ILE A 45 -0.82 -0.35 -4.64
CA ILE A 45 -1.01 -1.69 -5.17
C ILE A 45 -1.75 -1.56 -6.49
N ILE A 46 -1.22 -2.16 -7.53
CA ILE A 46 -1.86 -2.14 -8.84
C ILE A 46 -2.25 -3.56 -9.22
N SER A 47 -3.53 -3.76 -9.50
CA SER A 47 -4.00 -5.03 -10.00
C SER A 47 -3.82 -5.07 -11.50
N GLN A 48 -3.01 -5.99 -11.97
CA GLN A 48 -2.76 -6.10 -13.40
C GLN A 48 -3.97 -6.63 -14.15
N ARG A 49 -4.82 -7.37 -13.45
CA ARG A 49 -5.97 -7.97 -14.10
C ARG A 49 -7.08 -6.95 -14.36
N THR A 50 -7.28 -6.03 -13.44
CA THR A 50 -8.38 -5.07 -13.55
C THR A 50 -7.90 -3.65 -13.78
N GLY A 51 -6.63 -3.36 -13.50
CA GLY A 51 -6.11 -2.01 -13.57
C GLY A 51 -6.45 -1.16 -12.36
N ASN A 52 -7.10 -1.75 -11.36
CA ASN A 52 -7.44 -1.02 -10.16
C ASN A 52 -6.19 -0.67 -9.37
N LYS A 53 -6.22 0.49 -8.72
CA LYS A 53 -5.12 0.96 -7.89
C LYS A 53 -5.62 1.17 -6.48
N PHE A 54 -4.81 0.73 -5.53
CA PHE A 54 -5.14 0.87 -4.11
C PHE A 54 -4.03 1.62 -3.42
N HIS A 55 -4.36 2.76 -2.82
CA HIS A 55 -3.38 3.59 -2.13
C HIS A 55 -3.36 3.25 -0.65
N VAL A 56 -2.17 3.07 -0.10
CA VAL A 56 -2.00 2.80 1.32
C VAL A 56 -1.05 3.85 1.86
N ARG A 57 -1.53 4.65 2.80
CA ARG A 57 -0.76 5.74 3.39
C ARG A 57 -0.52 5.48 4.86
N PRO A 58 0.56 6.04 5.42
CA PRO A 58 0.81 5.86 6.85
C PRO A 58 -0.34 6.33 7.72
N GLU A 59 -0.97 7.43 7.36
CA GLU A 59 -2.10 7.93 8.14
C GLU A 59 -3.29 7.00 8.10
N GLN A 60 -3.50 6.38 6.94
CA GLN A 60 -4.60 5.46 6.79
C GLN A 60 -4.37 4.17 7.53
N ASP A 61 -3.10 3.81 7.68
CA ASP A 61 -2.74 2.61 8.41
C ASP A 61 -2.89 2.79 9.90
N SER A 62 -2.99 4.02 10.35
CA SER A 62 -3.27 4.31 11.75
C SER A 62 -4.68 3.89 12.07
N ASP A 63 -4.96 3.74 13.36
CA ASP A 63 -6.27 3.35 13.77
C ASP A 63 -7.31 4.36 13.33
N PRO A 64 -8.20 4.00 12.45
CA PRO A 64 -9.23 4.93 11.99
C PRO A 64 -10.18 5.34 13.09
N ALA A 65 -10.39 4.49 14.08
CA ALA A 65 -11.28 4.83 15.18
C ALA A 65 -10.72 5.96 16.02
N ALA A 66 -9.41 6.07 16.04
CA ALA A 66 -8.79 7.15 16.79
C ALA A 66 -9.10 8.49 16.19
N ARG A 67 -9.40 8.46 14.96
CA ARG A 67 -9.77 9.68 14.31
C ARG A 67 -11.21 9.95 14.37
N ASN A 68 -11.53 9.20 14.31
CA ASN A 68 -12.74 9.43 14.26
C ASN A 68 -13.24 9.83 15.19
N GLY A 69 -12.90 9.86 15.39
CA GLY A 69 -13.28 10.01 16.20
C GLY A 69 -13.26 10.86 16.95
N LEU A 70 -12.83 11.06 17.10
CA LEU A 70 -12.78 11.56 17.60
C LEU A 70 -13.08 12.45 17.41
N ARG A 71 -13.11 12.61 17.01
CA ARG A 71 -13.28 12.97 16.63
C ARG A 71 -14.01 13.20 16.50
N ASN A 72 -13.90 13.30 16.48
CA ASN A 72 -14.37 13.05 16.26
C ASN A 72 -14.72 13.07 16.08
#